data_293ff3a627c093d435e64481295daf45
#
_entry.id   293ff3a627c093d435e64481295daf45
#
_cell.length_a   1.000
_cell.length_b   1.000
_cell.length_c   1.000
_cell.angle_alpha   90.00
_cell.angle_beta   90.00
_cell.angle_gamma   90.00
#
_symmetry.space_group_name_H-M   'P 1'
#
loop_
_entity.id
_entity.type
_entity.pdbx_description
1 polymer ?
#
loop_
_entity_poly.entity_id
_entity_poly.type
_entity_poly.pdbx_seq_one_letter_code
_entity_poly.pdbx_strand_id
1 'polypeptide(L)'
;AGAAFRARGWELEVVVCDNNSTDRTGAIAEANGARVVFEAENQISRARNAAGHAARGDWIIFLDADSTPCEGLFAATAELMEMDSTLGGGVVIRMECMPWWAQMGLWKWNMISRVFKLPAGSYIFCRATAFRELEGFSHKLFAAEEIEFDLRLNRIARRRGQQIHIIRRP
;
A
#
# COMPACT_ATOMS: atom_id res chain seq x y z
N ALA A 1 7.59 11.26 -3.59
CA ALA A 1 7.04 11.02 -2.24
C ALA A 1 7.50 12.07 -1.24
N GLY A 2 8.80 12.23 -1.05
CA GLY A 2 9.34 13.07 0.01
C GLY A 2 8.88 14.53 0.02
N ALA A 3 8.62 15.15 -1.11
CA ALA A 3 8.19 16.55 -1.17
C ALA A 3 6.81 16.76 -0.51
N ALA A 4 5.82 15.91 -0.80
CA ALA A 4 4.46 16.04 -0.30
C ALA A 4 4.37 15.92 1.24
N PHE A 5 5.18 15.05 1.83
CA PHE A 5 5.22 14.82 3.29
C PHE A 5 6.09 15.86 4.00
N ARG A 6 7.27 16.20 3.46
CA ARG A 6 8.12 17.26 4.01
C ARG A 6 7.46 18.63 4.03
N ALA A 7 6.63 18.96 3.04
CA ALA A 7 5.86 20.20 3.02
C ALA A 7 4.89 20.33 4.23
N ARG A 8 4.56 19.21 4.87
CA ARG A 8 3.73 19.13 6.09
C ARG A 8 4.55 18.98 7.38
N GLY A 9 5.89 19.01 7.28
CA GLY A 9 6.77 18.76 8.41
C GLY A 9 6.82 17.30 8.86
N TRP A 10 6.36 16.36 8.02
CA TRP A 10 6.36 14.94 8.36
C TRP A 10 7.68 14.28 8.00
N GLU A 11 8.12 13.41 8.88
CA GLU A 11 9.26 12.53 8.61
C GLU A 11 8.82 11.37 7.71
N LEU A 12 9.74 10.94 6.86
CA LEU A 12 9.52 9.80 5.95
C LEU A 12 10.68 8.83 6.09
N GLU A 13 10.38 7.58 6.36
CA GLU A 13 11.30 6.46 6.17
C GLU A 13 10.91 5.63 4.96
N VAL A 14 11.89 5.02 4.32
CA VAL A 14 11.70 4.02 3.27
C VAL A 14 12.20 2.69 3.80
N VAL A 15 11.32 1.70 3.86
CA VAL A 15 11.66 0.32 4.24
C VAL A 15 11.47 -0.57 3.03
N VAL A 16 12.52 -1.28 2.64
CA VAL A 16 12.49 -2.24 1.53
C VAL A 16 12.62 -3.64 2.11
N CYS A 17 11.70 -4.52 1.76
CA CYS A 17 11.87 -5.93 2.05
C CYS A 17 12.59 -6.61 0.88
N ASP A 18 13.79 -7.10 1.14
CA ASP A 18 14.47 -8.01 0.24
C ASP A 18 13.89 -9.42 0.47
N ASN A 19 13.01 -9.85 -0.44
CA ASN A 19 12.34 -11.13 -0.34
C ASN A 19 13.16 -12.22 -1.05
N ASN A 20 14.35 -12.51 -0.49
CA ASN A 20 15.26 -13.54 -0.97
C ASN A 20 15.71 -13.31 -2.42
N SER A 21 16.10 -12.07 -2.75
CA SER A 21 16.63 -11.72 -4.07
C SER A 21 17.98 -12.38 -4.32
N THR A 22 18.21 -12.78 -5.56
CA THR A 22 19.49 -13.39 -5.99
C THR A 22 20.43 -12.39 -6.64
N ASP A 23 19.99 -11.13 -6.73
CA ASP A 23 20.74 -10.02 -7.33
C ASP A 23 21.15 -8.98 -6.28
N ARG A 24 21.50 -7.76 -6.71
CA ARG A 24 21.95 -6.67 -5.83
C ARG A 24 20.80 -5.82 -5.27
N THR A 25 19.54 -6.30 -5.27
CA THR A 25 18.35 -5.51 -4.88
C THR A 25 18.53 -4.90 -3.49
N GLY A 26 18.86 -5.70 -2.48
CA GLY A 26 19.06 -5.19 -1.11
C GLY A 26 20.15 -4.13 -1.03
N ALA A 27 21.33 -4.39 -1.63
CA ALA A 27 22.45 -3.45 -1.62
C ALA A 27 22.12 -2.14 -2.35
N ILE A 28 21.37 -2.19 -3.44
CA ILE A 28 20.90 -1.00 -4.17
C ILE A 28 19.93 -0.20 -3.31
N ALA A 29 19.02 -0.84 -2.61
CA ALA A 29 18.07 -0.18 -1.73
C ALA A 29 18.80 0.55 -0.58
N GLU A 30 19.76 -0.09 0.08
CA GLU A 30 20.58 0.50 1.14
C GLU A 30 21.40 1.70 0.62
N ALA A 31 22.04 1.56 -0.54
CA ALA A 31 22.82 2.64 -1.16
C ALA A 31 21.97 3.87 -1.49
N ASN A 32 20.65 3.70 -1.66
CA ASN A 32 19.68 4.79 -1.86
C ASN A 32 19.02 5.27 -0.55
N GLY A 33 19.54 4.85 0.60
CA GLY A 33 19.08 5.32 1.91
C GLY A 33 17.83 4.63 2.46
N ALA A 34 17.41 3.51 1.86
CA ALA A 34 16.34 2.71 2.43
C ALA A 34 16.87 1.83 3.57
N ARG A 35 16.01 1.57 4.55
CA ARG A 35 16.27 0.53 5.54
C ARG A 35 15.81 -0.80 4.96
N VAL A 36 16.72 -1.75 4.82
CA VAL A 36 16.43 -3.08 4.28
C VAL A 36 16.10 -4.06 5.38
N VAL A 37 15.07 -4.86 5.18
CA VAL A 37 14.73 -6.05 5.97
C VAL A 37 14.74 -7.27 5.06
N PHE A 38 15.12 -8.43 5.58
CA PHE A 38 15.21 -9.67 4.80
C PHE A 38 14.08 -10.61 5.16
N GLU A 39 13.46 -11.22 4.15
CA GLU A 39 12.48 -12.30 4.31
C GLU A 39 12.85 -13.47 3.40
N ALA A 40 13.09 -14.63 4.00
CA ALA A 40 13.61 -15.80 3.31
C ALA A 40 12.58 -16.52 2.43
N GLU A 41 11.30 -16.46 2.80
CA GLU A 41 10.24 -17.13 2.06
C GLU A 41 9.66 -16.22 0.98
N ASN A 42 9.74 -16.64 -0.28
CA ASN A 42 9.27 -15.88 -1.44
C ASN A 42 7.74 -15.84 -1.46
N GLN A 43 7.15 -14.90 -0.73
CA GLN A 43 5.72 -14.66 -0.68
C GLN A 43 5.43 -13.17 -0.45
N ILE A 44 4.55 -12.58 -1.27
CA ILE A 44 4.24 -11.14 -1.24
C ILE A 44 3.73 -10.71 0.15
N SER A 45 2.82 -11.49 0.75
CA SER A 45 2.28 -11.19 2.09
C SER A 45 3.36 -11.18 3.17
N ARG A 46 4.35 -12.08 3.09
CA ARG A 46 5.48 -12.11 4.02
C ARG A 46 6.37 -10.90 3.86
N ALA A 47 6.71 -10.56 2.62
CA ALA A 47 7.52 -9.38 2.32
C ALA A 47 6.84 -8.09 2.82
N ARG A 48 5.54 -7.94 2.56
CA ARG A 48 4.75 -6.79 3.07
C ARG A 48 4.70 -6.77 4.59
N ASN A 49 4.52 -7.91 5.24
CA ASN A 49 4.50 -8.01 6.69
C ASN A 49 5.87 -7.67 7.30
N ALA A 50 6.96 -8.22 6.77
CA ALA A 50 8.30 -7.92 7.25
C ALA A 50 8.61 -6.41 7.17
N ALA A 51 8.30 -5.76 6.05
CA ALA A 51 8.45 -4.31 5.92
C ALA A 51 7.50 -3.54 6.84
N GLY A 52 6.22 -3.93 6.90
CA GLY A 52 5.20 -3.25 7.71
C GLY A 52 5.46 -3.32 9.21
N HIS A 53 5.93 -4.47 9.72
CA HIS A 53 6.31 -4.60 11.13
C HIS A 53 7.60 -3.84 11.47
N ALA A 54 8.50 -3.70 10.51
CA ALA A 54 9.70 -2.90 10.66
C ALA A 54 9.40 -1.38 10.62
N ALA A 55 8.31 -0.96 10.00
CA ALA A 55 7.94 0.46 9.90
C ALA A 55 7.68 1.10 11.28
N ARG A 56 8.17 2.35 11.46
CA ARG A 56 8.12 3.11 12.72
C ARG A 56 7.13 4.26 12.68
N GLY A 57 6.69 4.66 11.48
CA GLY A 57 5.74 5.75 11.29
C GLY A 57 4.33 5.43 11.81
N ASP A 58 3.52 6.47 11.97
CA ASP A 58 2.09 6.35 12.34
C ASP A 58 1.23 5.86 11.17
N TRP A 59 1.73 6.05 9.95
CA TRP A 59 1.14 5.60 8.71
C TRP A 59 2.10 4.69 7.95
N ILE A 60 1.56 3.68 7.30
CA ILE A 60 2.29 2.78 6.40
C ILE A 60 1.71 2.92 5.00
N ILE A 61 2.57 3.07 4.01
CA ILE A 61 2.23 3.01 2.60
C ILE A 61 2.94 1.78 2.01
N PHE A 62 2.18 0.80 1.58
CA PHE A 62 2.68 -0.33 0.81
C PHE A 62 2.70 0.04 -0.66
N LEU A 63 3.83 -0.16 -1.29
CA LEU A 63 4.07 0.16 -2.69
C LEU A 63 4.86 -0.99 -3.33
N ASP A 64 4.36 -1.52 -4.43
CA ASP A 64 5.07 -2.53 -5.18
C ASP A 64 6.27 -1.89 -5.91
N ALA A 65 7.41 -2.60 -5.94
CA ALA A 65 8.68 -2.06 -6.43
C ALA A 65 8.69 -1.73 -7.94
N ASP A 66 7.78 -2.32 -8.70
CA ASP A 66 7.57 -2.07 -10.13
C ASP A 66 6.55 -0.96 -10.42
N SER A 67 6.00 -0.33 -9.38
CA SER A 67 5.03 0.74 -9.50
C SER A 67 5.69 2.11 -9.42
N THR A 68 5.27 3.04 -10.28
CA THR A 68 5.76 4.41 -10.30
C THR A 68 4.63 5.40 -9.96
N PRO A 69 4.41 5.70 -8.68
CA PRO A 69 3.39 6.66 -8.29
C PRO A 69 3.79 8.09 -8.64
N CYS A 70 2.84 8.89 -9.10
CA CYS A 70 3.07 10.31 -9.37
C CYS A 70 3.07 11.16 -8.08
N GLU A 71 3.62 12.37 -8.14
CA GLU A 71 3.64 13.29 -7.00
C GLU A 71 2.23 13.63 -6.49
N GLY A 72 1.27 13.79 -7.41
CA GLY A 72 -0.13 14.08 -7.06
C GLY A 72 -0.77 12.99 -6.21
N LEU A 73 -0.38 11.72 -6.39
CA LEU A 73 -0.87 10.62 -5.56
C LEU A 73 -0.42 10.77 -4.10
N PHE A 74 0.86 11.08 -3.87
CA PHE A 74 1.37 11.29 -2.52
C PHE A 74 0.76 12.53 -1.86
N ALA A 75 0.51 13.60 -2.62
CA ALA A 75 -0.18 14.78 -2.10
C ALA A 75 -1.61 14.45 -1.66
N ALA A 76 -2.38 13.77 -2.51
CA ALA A 76 -3.74 13.33 -2.18
C ALA A 76 -3.77 12.35 -0.99
N THR A 77 -2.78 11.46 -0.89
CA THR A 77 -2.65 10.54 0.25
C THR A 77 -2.39 11.32 1.53
N ALA A 78 -1.49 12.31 1.50
CA ALA A 78 -1.18 13.14 2.66
C ALA A 78 -2.40 13.95 3.14
N GLU A 79 -3.20 14.51 2.22
CA GLU A 79 -4.45 15.18 2.56
C GLU A 79 -5.44 14.26 3.29
N LEU A 80 -5.56 13.01 2.84
CA LEU A 80 -6.41 12.02 3.49
C LEU A 80 -5.87 11.61 4.87
N MET A 81 -4.55 11.53 5.02
CA MET A 81 -3.90 11.18 6.30
C MET A 81 -4.09 12.27 7.37
N GLU A 82 -4.30 13.53 6.98
CA GLU A 82 -4.63 14.64 7.89
C GLU A 82 -6.03 14.52 8.50
N MET A 83 -6.93 13.76 7.88
CA MET A 83 -8.29 13.58 8.38
C MET A 83 -8.32 12.49 9.47
N ASP A 84 -8.78 12.83 10.67
CA ASP A 84 -8.92 11.87 11.78
C ASP A 84 -9.86 10.70 11.45
N SER A 85 -10.83 10.95 10.57
CA SER A 85 -11.76 9.94 10.08
C SER A 85 -11.13 8.90 9.15
N THR A 86 -9.90 9.13 8.66
CA THR A 86 -9.24 8.21 7.73
C THR A 86 -8.54 7.08 8.50
N LEU A 87 -8.86 5.84 8.16
CA LEU A 87 -8.15 4.65 8.64
C LEU A 87 -7.14 4.15 7.60
N GLY A 88 -7.43 4.32 6.33
CA GLY A 88 -6.58 3.89 5.23
C GLY A 88 -7.22 4.10 3.87
N GLY A 89 -6.61 3.51 2.87
CA GLY A 89 -7.09 3.56 1.50
C GLY A 89 -6.06 3.12 0.47
N GLY A 90 -6.29 3.48 -0.77
CA GLY A 90 -5.36 3.25 -1.88
C GLY A 90 -5.91 3.81 -3.17
N VAL A 91 -5.51 3.22 -4.30
CA VAL A 91 -5.80 3.77 -5.63
C VAL A 91 -6.61 2.81 -6.49
N VAL A 92 -7.20 3.33 -7.56
CA VAL A 92 -7.66 2.53 -8.70
C VAL A 92 -6.47 2.26 -9.63
N ILE A 93 -6.46 1.06 -10.22
CA ILE A 93 -5.41 0.71 -11.20
C ILE A 93 -5.63 1.47 -12.50
N ARG A 94 -4.54 2.01 -13.06
CA ARG A 94 -4.43 2.42 -14.47
C ARG A 94 -3.30 1.63 -15.09
N MET A 95 -3.58 1.05 -16.23
CA MET A 95 -2.58 0.37 -17.05
C MET A 95 -2.59 1.01 -18.43
N GLU A 96 -1.41 1.35 -18.92
CA GLU A 96 -1.21 1.86 -20.26
C GLU A 96 -1.04 0.70 -21.25
N CYS A 97 -1.37 0.92 -22.51
CA CYS A 97 -1.15 -0.04 -23.59
C CYS A 97 -1.87 -1.39 -23.45
N MET A 98 -3.09 -1.41 -22.92
CA MET A 98 -3.90 -2.62 -22.84
C MET A 98 -4.85 -2.79 -24.02
N PRO A 99 -5.11 -4.05 -24.48
CA PRO A 99 -6.18 -4.35 -25.43
C PRO A 99 -7.55 -3.91 -24.89
N TRP A 100 -8.46 -3.52 -25.75
CA TRP A 100 -9.78 -3.00 -25.36
C TRP A 100 -10.59 -3.95 -24.45
N TRP A 101 -10.52 -5.26 -24.68
CA TRP A 101 -11.20 -6.26 -23.83
C TRP A 101 -10.64 -6.31 -22.41
N ALA A 102 -9.33 -6.13 -22.26
CA ALA A 102 -8.68 -6.07 -20.95
C ALA A 102 -8.98 -4.74 -20.24
N GLN A 103 -9.13 -3.63 -20.99
CA GLN A 103 -9.60 -2.36 -20.43
C GLN A 103 -11.03 -2.47 -19.88
N MET A 104 -11.92 -3.25 -20.52
CA MET A 104 -13.26 -3.53 -19.99
C MET A 104 -13.20 -4.31 -18.66
N GLY A 105 -12.30 -5.29 -18.55
CA GLY A 105 -12.06 -6.02 -17.32
C GLY A 105 -11.56 -5.11 -16.19
N LEU A 106 -10.59 -4.26 -16.51
CA LEU A 106 -10.05 -3.27 -15.59
C LEU A 106 -11.11 -2.24 -15.15
N TRP A 107 -11.96 -1.79 -16.07
CA TRP A 107 -13.07 -0.90 -15.74
C TRP A 107 -14.06 -1.55 -14.75
N LYS A 108 -14.44 -2.82 -15.00
CA LYS A 108 -15.29 -3.59 -14.06
C LYS A 108 -14.63 -3.73 -12.69
N TRP A 109 -13.33 -4.09 -12.67
CA TRP A 109 -12.57 -4.19 -11.43
C TRP A 109 -12.56 -2.86 -10.67
N ASN A 110 -12.24 -1.77 -11.35
CA ASN A 110 -12.23 -0.44 -10.74
C ASN A 110 -13.61 0.00 -10.21
N MET A 111 -14.70 -0.45 -10.85
CA MET A 111 -16.05 -0.21 -10.34
C MET A 111 -16.29 -1.01 -9.04
N ILE A 112 -15.93 -2.29 -9.01
CA ILE A 112 -16.02 -3.14 -7.82
C ILE A 112 -15.16 -2.55 -6.69
N SER A 113 -13.92 -2.21 -6.98
CA SER A 113 -12.97 -1.59 -6.06
C SER A 113 -13.57 -0.35 -5.36
N ARG A 114 -14.25 0.52 -6.13
CA ARG A 114 -14.89 1.73 -5.59
C ARG A 114 -16.08 1.43 -4.70
N VAL A 115 -16.94 0.48 -5.11
CA VAL A 115 -18.16 0.12 -4.37
C VAL A 115 -17.80 -0.56 -3.05
N PHE A 116 -16.88 -1.50 -3.09
CA PHE A 116 -16.47 -2.28 -1.92
C PHE A 116 -15.30 -1.67 -1.15
N LYS A 117 -14.75 -0.53 -1.61
CA LYS A 117 -13.57 0.14 -1.03
C LYS A 117 -12.38 -0.82 -0.91
N LEU A 118 -12.08 -1.52 -2.00
CA LEU A 118 -10.94 -2.43 -2.13
C LEU A 118 -9.84 -1.71 -2.92
N PRO A 119 -8.78 -1.19 -2.28
CA PRO A 119 -7.64 -0.62 -2.97
C PRO A 119 -6.97 -1.59 -3.93
N ALA A 120 -6.27 -1.06 -4.92
CA ALA A 120 -5.38 -1.87 -5.74
C ALA A 120 -4.17 -2.31 -4.93
N GLY A 121 -3.77 -3.56 -5.03
CA GLY A 121 -2.66 -4.14 -4.27
C GLY A 121 -1.33 -3.41 -4.44
N SER A 122 -1.11 -2.74 -5.58
CA SER A 122 0.12 -2.00 -5.87
C SER A 122 0.32 -0.71 -5.03
N TYR A 123 -0.75 -0.19 -4.41
CA TYR A 123 -0.67 0.98 -3.52
C TYR A 123 -1.77 0.94 -2.47
N ILE A 124 -1.37 0.65 -1.24
CA ILE A 124 -2.26 0.61 -0.07
C ILE A 124 -1.64 1.46 1.02
N PHE A 125 -2.44 2.29 1.68
CA PHE A 125 -1.99 3.00 2.87
C PHE A 125 -2.95 2.76 4.04
N CYS A 126 -2.42 2.69 5.25
CA CYS A 126 -3.23 2.51 6.46
C CYS A 126 -2.51 3.06 7.70
N ARG A 127 -3.27 3.32 8.75
CA ARG A 127 -2.69 3.60 10.06
C ARG A 127 -1.89 2.38 10.56
N ALA A 128 -0.68 2.60 11.04
CA ALA A 128 0.18 1.54 11.56
C ALA A 128 -0.49 0.76 12.71
N THR A 129 -1.31 1.45 13.51
CA THR A 129 -2.09 0.80 14.58
C THR A 129 -3.12 -0.20 14.04
N ALA A 130 -3.78 0.11 12.91
CA ALA A 130 -4.72 -0.80 12.27
C ALA A 130 -4.01 -2.01 11.64
N PHE A 131 -2.86 -1.78 10.99
CA PHE A 131 -2.03 -2.86 10.45
C PHE A 131 -1.61 -3.85 11.53
N ARG A 132 -1.12 -3.33 12.67
CA ARG A 132 -0.69 -4.18 13.80
C ARG A 132 -1.86 -4.92 14.45
N GLU A 133 -3.03 -4.29 14.61
CA GLU A 133 -4.25 -4.93 15.13
C GLU A 133 -4.74 -6.08 14.23
N LEU A 134 -4.56 -5.93 12.91
CA LEU A 134 -4.90 -6.96 11.93
C LEU A 134 -3.83 -8.05 11.82
N GLU A 135 -2.69 -7.92 12.49
CA GLU A 135 -1.54 -8.82 12.36
C GLU A 135 -1.02 -8.89 10.90
N GLY A 136 -1.23 -7.80 10.14
CA GLY A 136 -0.79 -7.69 8.76
C GLY A 136 -1.61 -8.50 7.75
N PHE A 137 -0.96 -8.85 6.63
CA PHE A 137 -1.52 -9.65 5.54
C PHE A 137 -1.52 -11.15 5.87
N SER A 138 -2.53 -11.88 5.42
CA SER A 138 -2.64 -13.32 5.66
C SER A 138 -1.59 -14.11 4.86
N HIS A 139 -0.82 -14.94 5.54
CA HIS A 139 0.13 -15.87 4.90
C HIS A 139 -0.53 -17.10 4.26
N LYS A 140 -1.83 -17.29 4.49
CA LYS A 140 -2.59 -18.44 3.96
C LYS A 140 -2.93 -18.28 2.48
N LEU A 141 -2.83 -17.06 1.97
CA LEU A 141 -3.15 -16.73 0.57
C LEU A 141 -1.87 -16.45 -0.20
N PHE A 142 -1.72 -17.09 -1.35
CA PHE A 142 -0.64 -16.81 -2.29
C PHE A 142 -1.01 -15.72 -3.32
N ALA A 143 -2.29 -15.40 -3.42
CA ALA A 143 -2.82 -14.34 -4.27
C ALA A 143 -4.08 -13.76 -3.61
N ALA A 144 -4.39 -12.48 -3.91
CA ALA A 144 -5.52 -11.75 -3.34
C ALA A 144 -5.42 -11.53 -1.80
N GLU A 145 -4.23 -11.62 -1.22
CA GLU A 145 -3.95 -11.30 0.17
C GLU A 145 -4.28 -9.84 0.51
N GLU A 146 -4.13 -8.94 -0.47
CA GLU A 146 -4.50 -7.54 -0.34
C GLU A 146 -6.02 -7.36 -0.23
N ILE A 147 -6.81 -8.12 -0.99
CA ILE A 147 -8.28 -8.06 -0.91
C ILE A 147 -8.76 -8.53 0.47
N GLU A 148 -8.17 -9.60 0.97
CA GLU A 148 -8.50 -10.13 2.31
C GLU A 148 -8.14 -9.11 3.40
N PHE A 149 -6.97 -8.49 3.32
CA PHE A 149 -6.53 -7.43 4.22
C PHE A 149 -7.48 -6.24 4.17
N ASP A 150 -7.84 -5.76 2.98
CA ASP A 150 -8.76 -4.65 2.77
C ASP A 150 -10.15 -4.91 3.34
N LEU A 151 -10.66 -6.14 3.21
CA LEU A 151 -11.94 -6.52 3.81
C LEU A 151 -11.88 -6.47 5.35
N ARG A 152 -10.78 -6.91 5.97
CA ARG A 152 -10.58 -6.80 7.42
C ARG A 152 -10.43 -5.34 7.84
N LEU A 153 -9.67 -4.54 7.10
CA LEU A 153 -9.47 -3.13 7.35
C LEU A 153 -10.78 -2.34 7.25
N ASN A 154 -11.60 -2.62 6.24
CA ASN A 154 -12.95 -2.04 6.09
C ASN A 154 -13.86 -2.39 7.27
N ARG A 155 -13.76 -3.61 7.82
CA ARG A 155 -14.54 -4.03 8.98
C ARG A 155 -14.17 -3.24 10.24
N ILE A 156 -12.86 -3.01 10.47
CA ILE A 156 -12.38 -2.16 11.56
C ILE A 156 -12.82 -0.71 11.36
N ALA A 157 -12.66 -0.17 10.15
CA ALA A 157 -13.08 1.20 9.83
C ALA A 157 -14.55 1.44 10.19
N ARG A 158 -15.44 0.53 9.77
CA ARG A 158 -16.88 0.61 10.09
C ARG A 158 -17.14 0.57 11.59
N ARG A 159 -16.45 -0.28 12.35
CA ARG A 159 -16.60 -0.39 13.82
C ARG A 159 -16.15 0.88 14.54
N ARG A 160 -15.15 1.57 14.01
CA ARG A 160 -14.58 2.80 14.58
C ARG A 160 -15.25 4.08 14.07
N GLY A 161 -16.21 4.00 13.13
CA GLY A 161 -16.77 5.16 12.45
C GLY A 161 -15.77 5.88 11.55
N GLN A 162 -14.70 5.18 11.16
CA GLN A 162 -13.64 5.67 10.27
C GLN A 162 -13.88 5.24 8.82
N GLN A 163 -13.08 5.77 7.90
CA GLN A 163 -13.29 5.59 6.46
C GLN A 163 -12.06 5.01 5.77
N ILE A 164 -12.34 4.22 4.74
CA ILE A 164 -11.35 3.79 3.74
C ILE A 164 -11.60 4.60 2.46
N HIS A 165 -10.56 5.17 1.90
CA HIS A 165 -10.62 6.06 0.74
C HIS A 165 -10.01 5.41 -0.50
N ILE A 166 -10.67 5.59 -1.65
CA ILE A 166 -10.13 5.20 -2.95
C ILE A 166 -9.81 6.46 -3.75
N ILE A 167 -8.54 6.72 -3.94
CA ILE A 167 -8.03 7.85 -4.73
C ILE A 167 -8.29 7.57 -6.20
N ARG A 168 -9.01 8.46 -6.86
CA ARG A 168 -9.51 8.27 -8.23
C ARG A 168 -8.65 8.90 -9.32
N ARG A 169 -7.82 9.87 -8.93
CA ARG A 169 -6.89 10.58 -9.82
C ARG A 169 -5.55 10.64 -9.11
N PRO A 170 -4.56 9.89 -9.58
CA PRO A 170 -3.19 10.11 -9.16
C PRO A 170 -2.66 11.41 -9.74
#